data_1d5a547c3ce77f41a4b56c34e4e0e16c
#
_entry.id   1d5a547c3ce77f41a4b56c34e4e0e16c
#
_cell.length_a   1.000
_cell.length_b   1.000
_cell.length_c   1.000
_cell.angle_alpha   90.00
_cell.angle_beta   90.00
_cell.angle_gamma   90.00
#
_symmetry.space_group_name_H-M   'P 1'
#
loop_
_entity.id
_entity.type
_entity.pdbx_description
1 polymer ?
#
loop_
_entity_poly.entity_id
_entity_poly.type
_entity_poly.pdbx_seq_one_letter_code
_entity_poly.pdbx_strand_id
1 'polypeptide(L)'
;MSEQHAAAQDVWERYEDEEWRQDQSHWRGVGRWKDDKRWQAIGKHTLSKLRATWRLLDRPHFPEPFVALEWGPGGGTNLFAMQRLCRTYYGVDISPSNLAECERMITQEGHSNLFTPVLLTAQPSDILAIVKEPIDVFISTAVFQHFPSKEYGIEVLRAIKAVSKPGTLGVVQIRYDNGNEKFRSITDLSEYRERHITANSYQIDEFWKILRDTGFSPLMIRDINAQVNYATFIFHCT
;
A
#
# COMPACT_ATOMS: atom_id res chain seq x y z
N MET A 1 -16.49 13.73 6.74
CA MET A 1 -15.61 12.58 7.06
C MET A 1 -16.51 11.39 7.30
N SER A 2 -16.29 10.25 6.64
CA SER A 2 -17.07 9.04 6.90
C SER A 2 -16.70 8.44 8.26
N GLU A 3 -17.61 7.68 8.87
CA GLU A 3 -17.33 6.97 10.13
C GLU A 3 -16.15 6.03 9.99
N GLN A 4 -16.02 5.34 8.84
CA GLN A 4 -14.90 4.46 8.53
C GLN A 4 -13.55 5.19 8.52
N HIS A 5 -13.52 6.40 7.94
CA HIS A 5 -12.30 7.20 7.91
C HIS A 5 -11.92 7.68 9.32
N ALA A 6 -12.90 8.11 10.10
CA ALA A 6 -12.69 8.55 11.49
C ALA A 6 -12.16 7.39 12.36
N ALA A 7 -12.73 6.19 12.24
CA ALA A 7 -12.27 5.01 12.96
C ALA A 7 -10.82 4.62 12.59
N ALA A 8 -10.47 4.71 11.30
CA ALA A 8 -9.11 4.43 10.85
C ALA A 8 -8.11 5.47 11.36
N GLN A 9 -8.44 6.77 11.32
CA GLN A 9 -7.59 7.82 11.89
C GLN A 9 -7.38 7.65 13.41
N ASP A 10 -8.42 7.25 14.15
CA ASP A 10 -8.33 7.04 15.58
C ASP A 10 -7.26 6.00 15.95
N VAL A 11 -7.09 4.99 15.12
CA VAL A 11 -6.07 3.94 15.31
C VAL A 11 -4.72 4.37 14.76
N TRP A 12 -4.65 4.83 13.53
CA TRP A 12 -3.36 5.01 12.84
C TRP A 12 -2.68 6.33 13.11
N GLU A 13 -3.38 7.32 13.65
CA GLU A 13 -2.82 8.63 14.00
C GLU A 13 -2.94 8.96 15.48
N ARG A 14 -4.04 8.56 16.13
CA ARG A 14 -4.36 8.99 17.50
C ARG A 14 -4.18 7.93 18.57
N TYR A 15 -3.78 6.69 18.22
CA TYR A 15 -3.54 5.66 19.21
C TYR A 15 -2.46 6.10 20.21
N GLU A 16 -2.71 5.91 21.49
CA GLU A 16 -1.90 6.49 22.59
C GLU A 16 -0.43 6.02 22.59
N ASP A 17 -0.18 4.77 22.21
CA ASP A 17 1.17 4.22 22.11
C ASP A 17 1.81 4.62 20.77
N GLU A 18 2.56 5.69 20.78
CA GLU A 18 3.25 6.22 19.61
C GLU A 18 4.33 5.25 19.07
N GLU A 19 5.11 4.61 19.96
CA GLU A 19 6.14 3.66 19.54
C GLU A 19 5.51 2.45 18.85
N TRP A 20 4.35 1.99 19.34
CA TRP A 20 3.59 0.94 18.69
C TRP A 20 3.11 1.37 17.28
N ARG A 21 2.55 2.57 17.12
CA ARG A 21 2.12 3.09 15.81
C ARG A 21 3.28 3.15 14.82
N GLN A 22 4.40 3.69 15.24
CA GLN A 22 5.62 3.81 14.44
C GLN A 22 6.17 2.43 14.06
N ASP A 23 6.16 1.46 14.99
CA ASP A 23 6.57 0.08 14.70
C ASP A 23 5.62 -0.60 13.71
N GLN A 24 4.30 -0.47 13.88
CA GLN A 24 3.32 -1.02 12.93
C GLN A 24 3.43 -0.35 11.56
N SER A 25 3.71 0.93 11.49
CA SER A 25 3.91 1.69 10.26
C SER A 25 5.33 1.56 9.67
N HIS A 26 6.16 0.67 10.20
CA HIS A 26 7.50 0.37 9.68
C HIS A 26 8.46 1.57 9.67
N TRP A 27 8.45 2.40 10.72
CA TRP A 27 9.37 3.52 10.83
C TRP A 27 10.81 3.03 11.05
N ARG A 28 11.73 3.58 10.26
CA ARG A 28 13.16 3.22 10.33
C ARG A 28 13.74 3.54 11.72
N GLY A 29 14.38 2.57 12.33
CA GLY A 29 15.00 2.72 13.67
C GLY A 29 14.06 2.51 14.84
N VAL A 30 12.79 2.18 14.65
CA VAL A 30 11.80 1.96 15.71
C VAL A 30 11.46 0.47 15.85
N GLY A 31 11.28 0.00 17.07
CA GLY A 31 10.82 -1.35 17.39
C GLY A 31 11.52 -2.45 16.60
N ARG A 32 10.77 -3.22 15.82
CA ARG A 32 11.26 -4.30 14.94
C ARG A 32 12.17 -3.81 13.81
N TRP A 33 12.17 -2.53 13.52
CA TRP A 33 12.85 -1.88 12.39
C TRP A 33 14.14 -1.17 12.79
N LYS A 34 14.65 -1.44 14.00
CA LYS A 34 15.98 -1.00 14.46
C LYS A 34 17.10 -1.61 13.62
N ASP A 35 16.90 -2.81 13.08
CA ASP A 35 17.79 -3.38 12.06
C ASP A 35 17.51 -2.78 10.68
N ASP A 36 18.40 -1.92 10.25
CA ASP A 36 18.30 -1.22 8.97
C ASP A 36 18.30 -2.16 7.76
N LYS A 37 19.02 -3.28 7.82
CA LYS A 37 19.02 -4.28 6.73
C LYS A 37 17.66 -4.94 6.61
N ARG A 38 17.02 -5.26 7.73
CA ARG A 38 15.68 -5.82 7.77
C ARG A 38 14.66 -4.84 7.22
N TRP A 39 14.76 -3.56 7.62
CA TRP A 39 13.88 -2.50 7.12
C TRP A 39 13.99 -2.32 5.61
N GLN A 40 15.22 -2.18 5.10
CA GLN A 40 15.48 -2.05 3.66
C GLN A 40 15.04 -3.26 2.84
N ALA A 41 15.08 -4.47 3.43
CA ALA A 41 14.74 -5.70 2.73
C ALA A 41 13.28 -5.70 2.21
N ILE A 42 12.36 -5.02 2.92
CA ILE A 42 10.94 -4.92 2.51
C ILE A 42 10.83 -4.24 1.15
N GLY A 43 11.35 -3.04 1.03
CA GLY A 43 11.28 -2.28 -0.22
C GLY A 43 12.07 -2.93 -1.36
N LYS A 44 13.24 -3.50 -1.06
CA LYS A 44 14.03 -4.28 -2.05
C LYS A 44 13.26 -5.48 -2.58
N HIS A 45 12.49 -6.16 -1.72
CA HIS A 45 11.66 -7.29 -2.11
C HIS A 45 10.52 -6.87 -3.04
N THR A 46 9.83 -5.76 -2.72
CA THR A 46 8.80 -5.18 -3.59
C THR A 46 9.36 -4.79 -4.96
N LEU A 47 10.49 -4.08 -4.99
CA LEU A 47 11.15 -3.69 -6.24
C LEU A 47 11.57 -4.92 -7.08
N SER A 48 12.05 -5.99 -6.43
CA SER A 48 12.39 -7.24 -7.11
C SER A 48 11.17 -7.88 -7.80
N LYS A 49 10.01 -7.85 -7.16
CA LYS A 49 8.75 -8.34 -7.76
C LYS A 49 8.37 -7.52 -8.99
N LEU A 50 8.41 -6.19 -8.90
CA LEU A 50 8.12 -5.30 -10.01
C LEU A 50 9.04 -5.57 -11.21
N ARG A 51 10.34 -5.66 -10.98
CA ARG A 51 11.33 -5.95 -12.03
C ARG A 51 11.12 -7.32 -12.67
N ALA A 52 10.85 -8.35 -11.86
CA ALA A 52 10.58 -9.68 -12.37
C ALA A 52 9.31 -9.71 -13.24
N THR A 53 8.26 -9.03 -12.81
CA THR A 53 6.99 -8.96 -13.57
C THR A 53 7.17 -8.20 -14.87
N TRP A 54 7.93 -7.11 -14.87
CA TRP A 54 8.22 -6.34 -16.07
C TRP A 54 8.88 -7.19 -17.15
N ARG A 55 9.84 -8.03 -16.75
CA ARG A 55 10.50 -8.98 -17.66
C ARG A 55 9.52 -10.02 -18.21
N LEU A 56 8.61 -10.53 -17.38
CA LEU A 56 7.60 -11.52 -17.79
C LEU A 56 6.60 -10.97 -18.80
N LEU A 57 6.39 -9.66 -18.82
CA LEU A 57 5.53 -8.99 -19.79
C LEU A 57 6.25 -8.70 -21.14
N ASP A 58 7.45 -9.25 -21.30
CA ASP A 58 8.30 -9.07 -22.48
C ASP A 58 8.55 -7.60 -22.84
N ARG A 59 8.63 -6.76 -21.79
CA ARG A 59 8.91 -5.34 -21.95
C ARG A 59 10.43 -5.13 -21.83
N PRO A 60 11.08 -4.52 -22.84
CA PRO A 60 12.55 -4.50 -22.93
C PRO A 60 13.21 -3.71 -21.80
N HIS A 61 12.51 -2.70 -21.26
CA HIS A 61 13.03 -1.83 -20.21
C HIS A 61 12.01 -1.62 -19.11
N PHE A 62 12.46 -1.65 -17.86
CA PHE A 62 11.69 -1.11 -16.73
C PHE A 62 11.55 0.40 -16.95
N PRO A 63 10.34 1.01 -16.79
CA PRO A 63 10.17 2.44 -17.04
C PRO A 63 10.96 3.24 -16.00
N GLU A 64 12.11 3.73 -16.36
CA GLU A 64 12.93 4.60 -15.52
C GLU A 64 13.23 5.91 -16.27
N PRO A 65 13.03 7.07 -15.64
CA PRO A 65 12.38 7.29 -14.34
C PRO A 65 10.87 7.14 -14.41
N PHE A 66 10.28 6.45 -13.43
CA PHE A 66 8.83 6.19 -13.39
C PHE A 66 8.10 7.04 -12.33
N VAL A 67 6.77 7.10 -12.45
CA VAL A 67 5.85 7.65 -11.45
C VAL A 67 5.29 6.52 -10.62
N ALA A 68 5.51 6.56 -9.32
CA ALA A 68 4.94 5.60 -8.38
C ALA A 68 3.82 6.23 -7.54
N LEU A 69 2.85 5.43 -7.16
CA LEU A 69 1.91 5.73 -6.10
C LEU A 69 1.86 4.57 -5.12
N GLU A 70 2.09 4.87 -3.86
CA GLU A 70 1.94 3.91 -2.76
C GLU A 70 0.79 4.31 -1.86
N TRP A 71 -0.11 3.35 -1.61
CA TRP A 71 -1.17 3.51 -0.62
C TRP A 71 -0.74 2.90 0.71
N GLY A 72 -0.63 3.74 1.75
CA GLY A 72 -0.11 3.37 3.05
C GLY A 72 1.41 3.20 3.05
N PRO A 73 2.21 4.25 2.76
CA PRO A 73 3.67 4.15 2.70
C PRO A 73 4.31 3.88 4.06
N GLY A 74 3.60 4.15 5.17
CA GLY A 74 4.14 4.04 6.51
C GLY A 74 5.45 4.82 6.67
N GLY A 75 6.52 4.17 7.12
CA GLY A 75 7.86 4.76 7.25
C GLY A 75 8.69 4.81 5.96
N GLY A 76 8.10 4.55 4.78
CA GLY A 76 8.73 4.82 3.49
C GLY A 76 9.73 3.79 2.99
N THR A 77 9.65 2.52 3.41
CA THR A 77 10.63 1.50 2.98
C THR A 77 10.62 1.25 1.46
N ASN A 78 9.44 1.29 0.81
CA ASN A 78 9.34 1.16 -0.65
C ASN A 78 9.85 2.43 -1.35
N LEU A 79 9.52 3.61 -0.84
CA LEU A 79 10.05 4.90 -1.32
C LEU A 79 11.59 4.88 -1.28
N PHE A 80 12.19 4.47 -0.17
CA PHE A 80 13.64 4.33 -0.04
C PHE A 80 14.24 3.41 -1.11
N ALA A 81 13.62 2.24 -1.35
CA ALA A 81 14.13 1.30 -2.33
C ALA A 81 14.06 1.80 -3.79
N MET A 82 13.13 2.72 -4.07
CA MET A 82 12.84 3.22 -5.42
C MET A 82 13.32 4.65 -5.66
N GLN A 83 13.94 5.31 -4.69
CA GLN A 83 14.31 6.73 -4.71
C GLN A 83 15.13 7.17 -5.93
N ARG A 84 15.94 6.27 -6.49
CA ARG A 84 16.79 6.57 -7.66
C ARG A 84 16.15 6.18 -9.00
N LEU A 85 14.96 5.61 -8.96
CA LEU A 85 14.26 5.06 -10.12
C LEU A 85 13.01 5.87 -10.48
N CYS A 86 12.46 6.58 -9.48
CA CYS A 86 11.27 7.42 -9.65
C CYS A 86 11.65 8.86 -9.99
N ARG A 87 10.80 9.51 -10.81
CA ARG A 87 10.80 10.98 -10.94
C ARG A 87 9.79 11.63 -9.98
N THR A 88 8.72 10.91 -9.66
CA THR A 88 7.68 11.32 -8.71
C THR A 88 7.22 10.10 -7.91
N TYR A 89 7.06 10.27 -6.61
CA TYR A 89 6.53 9.25 -5.72
C TYR A 89 5.40 9.84 -4.88
N TYR A 90 4.16 9.46 -5.20
CA TYR A 90 2.98 9.84 -4.42
C TYR A 90 2.80 8.86 -3.25
N GLY A 91 2.83 9.35 -2.02
CA GLY A 91 2.51 8.57 -0.82
C GLY A 91 1.13 8.96 -0.30
N VAL A 92 0.17 8.04 -0.35
CA VAL A 92 -1.21 8.26 0.10
C VAL A 92 -1.41 7.64 1.48
N ASP A 93 -1.74 8.44 2.47
CA ASP A 93 -1.98 7.96 3.85
C ASP A 93 -3.08 8.79 4.53
N ILE A 94 -3.69 8.22 5.56
CA ILE A 94 -4.59 8.92 6.49
C ILE A 94 -3.85 9.53 7.68
N SER A 95 -2.61 9.09 7.91
CA SER A 95 -1.74 9.55 8.99
C SER A 95 -0.78 10.63 8.47
N PRO A 96 -0.93 11.90 8.89
CA PRO A 96 0.03 12.95 8.58
C PRO A 96 1.42 12.65 9.15
N SER A 97 1.50 11.93 10.27
CA SER A 97 2.78 11.53 10.87
C SER A 97 3.58 10.59 9.95
N ASN A 98 2.92 9.60 9.31
CA ASN A 98 3.56 8.71 8.36
C ASN A 98 4.09 9.47 7.12
N LEU A 99 3.29 10.40 6.60
CA LEU A 99 3.70 11.23 5.46
C LEU A 99 4.90 12.12 5.81
N ALA A 100 4.89 12.74 6.99
CA ALA A 100 6.00 13.54 7.49
C ALA A 100 7.28 12.70 7.68
N GLU A 101 7.16 11.45 8.15
CA GLU A 101 8.30 10.53 8.27
C GLU A 101 8.88 10.15 6.91
N CYS A 102 8.04 9.86 5.90
CA CYS A 102 8.48 9.63 4.54
C CYS A 102 9.27 10.83 3.99
N GLU A 103 8.75 12.04 4.17
CA GLU A 103 9.39 13.27 3.72
C GLU A 103 10.72 13.51 4.44
N ARG A 104 10.75 13.34 5.77
CA ARG A 104 11.97 13.43 6.57
C ARG A 104 13.03 12.44 6.10
N MET A 105 12.65 11.18 5.95
CA MET A 105 13.54 10.09 5.55
C MET A 105 14.14 10.35 4.16
N ILE A 106 13.31 10.69 3.17
CA ILE A 106 13.79 10.86 1.80
C ILE A 106 14.61 12.13 1.62
N THR A 107 14.33 13.17 2.42
CA THR A 107 15.14 14.40 2.47
C THR A 107 16.53 14.12 3.03
N GLN A 108 16.65 13.28 4.06
CA GLN A 108 17.94 12.85 4.60
C GLN A 108 18.77 12.04 3.60
N GLU A 109 18.13 11.32 2.69
CA GLU A 109 18.79 10.61 1.58
C GLU A 109 19.15 11.53 0.39
N GLY A 110 18.85 12.85 0.48
CA GLY A 110 19.18 13.84 -0.55
C GLY A 110 18.18 13.94 -1.71
N HIS A 111 16.96 13.45 -1.54
CA HIS A 111 15.92 13.40 -2.58
C HIS A 111 14.65 14.17 -2.22
N SER A 112 14.78 15.37 -1.63
CA SER A 112 13.65 16.17 -1.09
C SER A 112 12.51 16.48 -2.09
N ASN A 113 12.79 16.50 -3.38
CA ASN A 113 11.79 16.82 -4.42
C ASN A 113 11.10 15.57 -5.00
N LEU A 114 11.44 14.38 -4.52
CA LEU A 114 10.91 13.12 -5.06
C LEU A 114 9.51 12.81 -4.54
N PHE A 115 9.28 13.06 -3.25
CA PHE A 115 8.08 12.63 -2.54
C PHE A 115 6.98 13.69 -2.58
N THR A 116 5.76 13.27 -2.91
CA THR A 116 4.55 14.11 -2.86
C THR A 116 3.58 13.47 -1.86
N PRO A 117 3.44 14.05 -0.67
CA PRO A 117 2.49 13.55 0.33
C PRO A 117 1.05 13.80 -0.13
N VAL A 118 0.20 12.81 0.02
CA VAL A 118 -1.24 12.86 -0.26
C VAL A 118 -2.01 12.45 0.98
N LEU A 119 -2.37 13.44 1.80
CA LEU A 119 -3.18 13.20 2.99
C LEU A 119 -4.64 12.96 2.59
N LEU A 120 -5.15 11.78 2.92
CA LEU A 120 -6.59 11.50 2.77
C LEU A 120 -7.36 12.10 3.94
N THR A 121 -8.38 12.88 3.62
CA THR A 121 -9.23 13.53 4.62
C THR A 121 -10.69 13.08 4.58
N ALA A 122 -11.13 12.43 3.51
CA ALA A 122 -12.51 11.99 3.36
C ALA A 122 -12.66 10.64 2.63
N GLN A 123 -12.28 10.53 1.38
CA GLN A 123 -12.56 9.37 0.53
C GLN A 123 -11.42 9.05 -0.44
N PRO A 124 -11.29 7.81 -0.91
CA PRO A 124 -10.22 7.41 -1.81
C PRO A 124 -10.10 8.23 -3.10
N SER A 125 -11.21 8.70 -3.66
CA SER A 125 -11.22 9.51 -4.89
C SER A 125 -10.60 10.90 -4.75
N ASP A 126 -10.33 11.37 -3.52
CA ASP A 126 -9.70 12.67 -3.29
C ASP A 126 -8.29 12.76 -3.90
N ILE A 127 -7.64 11.61 -4.14
CA ILE A 127 -6.34 11.56 -4.84
C ILE A 127 -6.39 12.18 -6.24
N LEU A 128 -7.55 12.16 -6.91
CA LEU A 128 -7.72 12.69 -8.27
C LEU A 128 -7.45 14.20 -8.36
N ALA A 129 -7.65 14.90 -7.24
CA ALA A 129 -7.34 16.33 -7.16
C ALA A 129 -5.84 16.62 -7.05
N ILE A 130 -5.02 15.63 -6.62
CA ILE A 130 -3.61 15.81 -6.27
C ILE A 130 -2.69 15.12 -7.27
N VAL A 131 -3.00 13.89 -7.66
CA VAL A 131 -2.20 13.12 -8.63
C VAL A 131 -2.42 13.71 -10.04
N LYS A 132 -1.42 14.41 -10.57
CA LYS A 132 -1.53 15.21 -11.80
C LYS A 132 -1.04 14.48 -13.05
N GLU A 133 -0.29 13.42 -12.87
CA GLU A 133 0.26 12.64 -13.98
C GLU A 133 -0.10 11.16 -13.82
N PRO A 134 -0.32 10.43 -14.93
CA PRO A 134 -0.61 9.01 -14.87
C PRO A 134 0.54 8.22 -14.24
N ILE A 135 0.21 7.31 -13.34
CA ILE A 135 1.18 6.47 -12.65
C ILE A 135 1.67 5.31 -13.52
N ASP A 136 2.92 4.91 -13.33
CA ASP A 136 3.53 3.72 -13.92
C ASP A 136 3.44 2.50 -12.99
N VAL A 137 3.49 2.76 -11.68
CA VAL A 137 3.54 1.73 -10.64
C VAL A 137 2.59 2.07 -9.50
N PHE A 138 1.78 1.09 -9.08
CA PHE A 138 0.98 1.14 -7.87
C PHE A 138 1.46 0.11 -6.86
N ILE A 139 1.58 0.52 -5.60
CA ILE A 139 2.02 -0.33 -4.49
C ILE A 139 1.07 -0.17 -3.32
N SER A 140 0.71 -1.29 -2.69
CA SER A 140 0.10 -1.30 -1.36
C SER A 140 0.46 -2.61 -0.65
N THR A 141 1.33 -2.52 0.33
CA THR A 141 1.85 -3.68 1.06
C THR A 141 1.53 -3.57 2.55
N ALA A 142 0.92 -4.63 3.10
CA ALA A 142 0.47 -4.68 4.50
C ALA A 142 -0.56 -3.59 4.87
N VAL A 143 -1.45 -3.21 3.94
CA VAL A 143 -2.44 -2.14 4.14
C VAL A 143 -3.89 -2.60 3.96
N PHE A 144 -4.20 -3.39 2.92
CA PHE A 144 -5.56 -3.80 2.59
C PHE A 144 -6.27 -4.54 3.73
N GLN A 145 -5.54 -5.25 4.60
CA GLN A 145 -6.09 -5.89 5.79
C GLN A 145 -6.53 -4.90 6.88
N HIS A 146 -6.09 -3.66 6.80
CA HIS A 146 -6.41 -2.60 7.76
C HIS A 146 -7.58 -1.73 7.31
N PHE A 147 -8.07 -1.88 6.10
CA PHE A 147 -9.22 -1.13 5.66
C PHE A 147 -10.45 -1.49 6.48
N PRO A 148 -11.31 -0.52 6.80
CA PRO A 148 -12.50 -0.74 7.64
C PRO A 148 -13.57 -1.61 6.97
N SER A 149 -13.50 -1.78 5.65
CA SER A 149 -14.38 -2.68 4.89
C SER A 149 -13.75 -3.09 3.55
N LYS A 150 -14.30 -4.13 2.94
CA LYS A 150 -13.92 -4.56 1.57
C LYS A 150 -14.30 -3.51 0.53
N GLU A 151 -15.44 -2.85 0.73
CA GLU A 151 -15.95 -1.78 -0.13
C GLU A 151 -14.97 -0.62 -0.21
N TYR A 152 -14.38 -0.23 0.92
CA TYR A 152 -13.33 0.79 0.94
C TYR A 152 -12.12 0.38 0.10
N GLY A 153 -11.70 -0.88 0.17
CA GLY A 153 -10.62 -1.42 -0.68
C GLY A 153 -10.97 -1.39 -2.19
N ILE A 154 -12.23 -1.63 -2.54
CA ILE A 154 -12.72 -1.52 -3.92
C ILE A 154 -12.70 -0.06 -4.39
N GLU A 155 -13.10 0.89 -3.54
CA GLU A 155 -13.02 2.33 -3.86
C GLU A 155 -11.58 2.80 -4.05
N VAL A 156 -10.64 2.31 -3.25
CA VAL A 156 -9.21 2.54 -3.45
C VAL A 156 -8.78 2.05 -4.83
N LEU A 157 -9.11 0.83 -5.22
CA LEU A 157 -8.75 0.29 -6.54
C LEU A 157 -9.38 1.11 -7.69
N ARG A 158 -10.61 1.57 -7.54
CA ARG A 158 -11.26 2.47 -8.53
C ARG A 158 -10.54 3.81 -8.64
N ALA A 159 -10.15 4.40 -7.53
CA ALA A 159 -9.38 5.65 -7.52
C ALA A 159 -8.01 5.47 -8.19
N ILE A 160 -7.32 4.36 -7.91
CA ILE A 160 -6.06 4.01 -8.56
C ILE A 160 -6.24 3.77 -10.06
N LYS A 161 -7.32 3.08 -10.46
CA LYS A 161 -7.62 2.90 -11.90
C LYS A 161 -7.75 4.23 -12.63
N ALA A 162 -8.39 5.21 -12.01
CA ALA A 162 -8.62 6.54 -12.61
C ALA A 162 -7.31 7.34 -12.83
N VAL A 163 -6.25 7.09 -12.06
CA VAL A 163 -4.93 7.74 -12.23
C VAL A 163 -3.92 6.83 -12.94
N SER A 164 -4.32 5.62 -13.32
CA SER A 164 -3.49 4.67 -14.06
C SER A 164 -3.55 4.92 -15.56
N LYS A 165 -2.53 4.48 -16.27
CA LYS A 165 -2.50 4.38 -17.74
C LYS A 165 -2.38 2.93 -18.18
N PRO A 166 -2.65 2.61 -19.46
CA PRO A 166 -2.37 1.27 -19.98
C PRO A 166 -0.93 0.86 -19.69
N GLY A 167 -0.78 -0.31 -19.10
CA GLY A 167 0.54 -0.83 -18.70
C GLY A 167 1.00 -0.49 -17.30
N THR A 168 0.29 0.34 -16.52
CA THR A 168 0.58 0.53 -15.09
C THR A 168 0.64 -0.81 -14.38
N LEU A 169 1.72 -1.09 -13.65
CA LEU A 169 1.86 -2.30 -12.83
C LEU A 169 1.36 -2.05 -11.41
N GLY A 170 0.61 -3.01 -10.87
CA GLY A 170 0.16 -3.01 -9.48
C GLY A 170 0.76 -4.16 -8.68
N VAL A 171 1.15 -3.88 -7.45
CA VAL A 171 1.55 -4.86 -6.42
C VAL A 171 0.74 -4.59 -5.17
N VAL A 172 -0.18 -5.49 -4.85
CA VAL A 172 -1.03 -5.40 -3.66
C VAL A 172 -0.88 -6.65 -2.82
N GLN A 173 -0.53 -6.46 -1.55
CA GLN A 173 -0.55 -7.54 -0.57
C GLN A 173 -1.86 -7.49 0.23
N ILE A 174 -2.55 -8.61 0.27
CA ILE A 174 -3.76 -8.79 1.08
C ILE A 174 -3.49 -9.80 2.20
N ARG A 175 -4.36 -9.78 3.19
CA ARG A 175 -4.59 -10.94 4.04
C ARG A 175 -5.65 -11.81 3.36
N TYR A 176 -5.35 -13.09 3.13
CA TYR A 176 -6.34 -13.98 2.53
C TYR A 176 -7.07 -14.78 3.60
N ASP A 177 -8.37 -14.98 3.37
CA ASP A 177 -9.22 -15.80 4.20
C ASP A 177 -9.04 -17.27 3.84
N ASN A 178 -8.66 -18.09 4.81
CA ASN A 178 -8.55 -19.54 4.69
C ASN A 178 -9.47 -20.27 5.68
N GLY A 179 -10.48 -19.58 6.23
CA GLY A 179 -11.40 -20.10 7.24
C GLY A 179 -10.86 -20.06 8.69
N ASN A 180 -9.66 -19.49 8.92
CA ASN A 180 -9.13 -19.32 10.27
C ASN A 180 -9.77 -18.08 10.92
N GLU A 181 -10.48 -18.29 12.03
CA GLU A 181 -11.19 -17.24 12.79
C GLU A 181 -10.29 -16.03 13.15
N LYS A 182 -9.00 -16.27 13.38
CA LYS A 182 -8.04 -15.20 13.65
C LYS A 182 -7.99 -14.15 12.53
N PHE A 183 -8.24 -14.55 11.30
CA PHE A 183 -8.13 -13.71 10.10
C PHE A 183 -9.49 -13.40 9.45
N ARG A 184 -10.57 -13.73 10.12
CA ARG A 184 -11.92 -13.38 9.66
C ARG A 184 -12.09 -11.85 9.65
N SER A 185 -12.67 -11.32 8.58
CA SER A 185 -13.04 -9.89 8.50
C SER A 185 -13.98 -9.51 9.64
N ILE A 186 -13.90 -8.26 10.08
CA ILE A 186 -14.91 -7.67 10.95
C ILE A 186 -16.26 -7.60 10.22
N THR A 187 -17.32 -7.67 10.97
CA THR A 187 -18.69 -7.55 10.43
C THR A 187 -19.36 -6.24 10.83
N ASP A 188 -18.80 -5.58 11.86
CA ASP A 188 -19.27 -4.31 12.36
C ASP A 188 -18.10 -3.37 12.61
N LEU A 189 -18.27 -2.09 12.31
CA LEU A 189 -17.23 -1.08 12.47
C LEU A 189 -16.81 -0.87 13.94
N SER A 190 -17.68 -1.19 14.90
CA SER A 190 -17.33 -1.13 16.33
C SER A 190 -16.21 -2.09 16.74
N GLU A 191 -16.02 -3.18 15.98
CA GLU A 191 -14.91 -4.12 16.18
C GLU A 191 -13.56 -3.57 15.71
N TYR A 192 -13.56 -2.48 14.90
CA TYR A 192 -12.38 -2.03 14.17
C TYR A 192 -11.22 -1.66 15.10
N ARG A 193 -11.46 -0.94 16.19
CA ARG A 193 -10.41 -0.51 17.13
C ARG A 193 -9.61 -1.69 17.70
N GLU A 194 -10.28 -2.79 18.00
CA GLU A 194 -9.64 -3.98 18.58
C GLU A 194 -9.02 -4.89 17.50
N ARG A 195 -9.64 -4.93 16.32
CA ARG A 195 -9.31 -5.90 15.27
C ARG A 195 -8.68 -5.27 14.02
N HIS A 196 -8.27 -4.00 14.06
CA HIS A 196 -7.74 -3.26 12.91
C HIS A 196 -6.56 -3.95 12.21
N ILE A 197 -5.75 -4.74 12.92
CA ILE A 197 -4.62 -5.51 12.31
C ILE A 197 -5.13 -6.61 11.36
N THR A 198 -6.35 -7.09 11.60
CA THR A 198 -7.00 -8.12 10.80
C THR A 198 -8.44 -7.73 10.46
N ALA A 199 -8.69 -6.43 10.30
CA ALA A 199 -10.04 -5.94 10.05
C ALA A 199 -10.62 -6.51 8.77
N ASN A 200 -9.78 -6.79 7.78
CA ASN A 200 -10.23 -7.24 6.48
C ASN A 200 -9.39 -8.39 5.92
N SER A 201 -10.06 -9.36 5.34
CA SER A 201 -9.44 -10.46 4.59
C SER A 201 -10.29 -10.80 3.38
N TYR A 202 -9.68 -11.36 2.36
CA TYR A 202 -10.32 -11.70 1.08
C TYR A 202 -10.04 -13.15 0.74
N GLN A 203 -11.00 -13.84 0.14
CA GLN A 203 -10.68 -15.09 -0.55
C GLN A 203 -9.82 -14.79 -1.78
N ILE A 204 -8.97 -15.72 -2.17
CA ILE A 204 -8.01 -15.51 -3.28
C ILE A 204 -8.74 -15.23 -4.60
N ASP A 205 -9.77 -16.00 -4.90
CA ASP A 205 -10.59 -15.83 -6.11
C ASP A 205 -11.48 -14.59 -6.04
N GLU A 206 -11.97 -14.22 -4.85
CA GLU A 206 -12.70 -12.97 -4.62
C GLU A 206 -11.83 -11.77 -4.99
N PHE A 207 -10.60 -11.68 -4.45
CA PHE A 207 -9.73 -10.52 -4.74
C PHE A 207 -9.29 -10.49 -6.20
N TRP A 208 -9.06 -11.67 -6.82
CA TRP A 208 -8.82 -11.76 -8.25
C TRP A 208 -9.98 -11.19 -9.08
N LYS A 209 -11.22 -11.53 -8.70
CA LYS A 209 -12.41 -10.98 -9.33
C LYS A 209 -12.55 -9.48 -9.11
N ILE A 210 -12.32 -8.98 -7.89
CA ILE A 210 -12.35 -7.54 -7.57
C ILE A 210 -11.38 -6.76 -8.47
N LEU A 211 -10.16 -7.24 -8.68
CA LEU A 211 -9.21 -6.60 -9.59
C LEU A 211 -9.76 -6.50 -11.01
N ARG A 212 -10.36 -7.57 -11.52
CA ARG A 212 -10.97 -7.56 -12.86
C ARG A 212 -12.14 -6.60 -12.95
N ASP A 213 -13.04 -6.62 -11.98
CA ASP A 213 -14.25 -5.79 -11.95
C ASP A 213 -13.89 -4.29 -11.78
N THR A 214 -12.73 -3.98 -11.25
CA THR A 214 -12.19 -2.61 -11.16
C THR A 214 -11.33 -2.19 -12.34
N GLY A 215 -11.22 -3.05 -13.37
CA GLY A 215 -10.57 -2.72 -14.65
C GLY A 215 -9.08 -3.00 -14.69
N PHE A 216 -8.59 -3.89 -13.85
CA PHE A 216 -7.23 -4.40 -13.89
C PHE A 216 -7.18 -5.84 -14.43
N SER A 217 -6.05 -6.23 -14.98
CA SER A 217 -5.76 -7.60 -15.40
C SER A 217 -4.79 -8.24 -14.42
N PRO A 218 -5.25 -9.14 -13.53
CA PRO A 218 -4.37 -9.90 -12.66
C PRO A 218 -3.44 -10.79 -13.47
N LEU A 219 -2.16 -10.86 -13.08
CA LEU A 219 -1.12 -11.63 -13.75
C LEU A 219 -0.71 -12.86 -12.96
N MET A 220 -0.46 -12.67 -11.67
CA MET A 220 0.00 -13.74 -10.79
C MET A 220 -0.22 -13.43 -9.32
N ILE A 221 -0.13 -14.47 -8.52
CA ILE A 221 -0.10 -14.38 -7.06
C ILE A 221 1.26 -14.89 -6.60
N ARG A 222 1.91 -14.16 -5.70
CA ARG A 222 3.21 -14.50 -5.12
C ARG A 222 3.17 -14.44 -3.61
N ASP A 223 4.20 -15.02 -3.00
CA ASP A 223 4.45 -14.94 -1.56
C ASP A 223 3.23 -15.34 -0.71
N ILE A 224 2.56 -16.42 -1.12
CA ILE A 224 1.49 -16.99 -0.31
C ILE A 224 2.14 -17.55 0.96
N ASN A 225 1.77 -17.01 2.10
CA ASN A 225 2.28 -17.39 3.40
C ASN A 225 1.13 -17.79 4.33
N ALA A 226 0.97 -19.10 4.56
CA ALA A 226 -0.12 -19.63 5.38
C ALA A 226 0.03 -19.36 6.89
N GLN A 227 1.23 -18.99 7.38
CA GLN A 227 1.44 -18.69 8.80
C GLN A 227 0.81 -17.35 9.20
N VAL A 228 0.86 -16.39 8.28
CA VAL A 228 0.33 -15.03 8.48
C VAL A 228 -0.76 -14.67 7.49
N ASN A 229 -1.19 -15.62 6.67
CA ASN A 229 -2.23 -15.46 5.64
C ASN A 229 -2.00 -14.27 4.71
N TYR A 230 -0.77 -14.04 4.28
CA TYR A 230 -0.48 -13.04 3.26
C TYR A 230 -0.43 -13.67 1.86
N ALA A 231 -0.96 -12.94 0.89
CA ALA A 231 -0.80 -13.20 -0.53
C ALA A 231 -0.56 -11.88 -1.26
N THR A 232 0.38 -11.87 -2.21
CA THR A 232 0.69 -10.69 -3.01
C THR A 232 0.16 -10.87 -4.42
N PHE A 233 -0.77 -10.02 -4.82
CA PHE A 233 -1.32 -9.95 -6.16
C PHE A 233 -0.51 -8.99 -7.00
N ILE A 234 -0.17 -9.42 -8.21
CA ILE A 234 0.50 -8.62 -9.23
C ILE A 234 -0.43 -8.55 -10.42
N PHE A 235 -0.66 -7.34 -10.91
CA PHE A 235 -1.60 -7.05 -11.98
C PHE A 235 -1.14 -5.86 -12.82
N HIS A 236 -1.78 -5.63 -13.94
CA HIS A 236 -1.56 -4.43 -14.73
C HIS A 236 -2.87 -3.78 -15.17
N CYS A 237 -2.78 -2.51 -15.53
CA CYS A 237 -3.87 -1.78 -16.18
C CYS A 237 -3.86 -2.09 -17.68
N THR A 238 -4.97 -2.54 -18.21
CA THR A 238 -5.21 -2.70 -19.65
C THR A 238 -5.82 -1.46 -20.26
#